data_55ee77ae9f8f1fe8a9d131c454c42092
#
_entry.id   55ee77ae9f8f1fe8a9d131c454c42092
#
_cell.length_a   1.000
_cell.length_b   1.000
_cell.length_c   1.000
_cell.angle_alpha   90.00
_cell.angle_beta   90.00
_cell.angle_gamma   90.00
#
_symmetry.space_group_name_H-M   'P 1'
#
loop_
_entity.id
_entity.type
_entity.pdbx_description
1 polymer ?
#
loop_
_entity_poly.entity_id
_entity_poly.type
_entity_poly.pdbx_seq_one_letter_code
_entity_poly.pdbx_strand_id
1 'polypeptide(L)'
;ELRNYKNWGDRTYGDLVKNKTNYTEAICIWMSTSNDPDFILAGFKGVDFEFAEWIKDTPGVVLVLGPNRPPYEYLAHLQQLVLNNHTLSCSSIIDQDFEETKSIEPILLDGSRDVASFIDTQLNLLPVLALQGPPGTGKTYQIAKLCKYLCAKGKSVLVTALTNRALMEVAGKSSLSEMIQNKQVYKTKITSDESKEIPSLQLEKDVTPKKGCIVLASFFVSSGVAAELANETPFDYVIVDEASQALLAMLGAARLLGEQVVFVGDTNQLPPVVQLKKSKIRDNNYLRLVEGLDAVTNNGAMPLYQLTESFRLCNRAVSYTNFFYNGNLSSKSKMRFTDIPNLFFMHKEGGPSLIKTDMGIGDLAPESALKLTLAVVASLVSYNSKMEIAVLSCMRKTVCELQKTINSHIKNTNLIIDTVARVQGLTTDVCIFVIPNTNYLRSLEPRLFNVATSRSIIQTIIISDKEIFDYSRMNINVRQYLEKLEQDYSFYCPY
;
A
#
# COMPACT_ATOMS: atom_id res chain seq x y z
N GLU A 1 34.64 -2.35 9.61
CA GLU A 1 34.08 -3.59 9.11
C GLU A 1 32.55 -3.58 9.26
N LEU A 2 31.83 -3.53 8.16
CA LEU A 2 30.38 -3.77 8.14
C LEU A 2 30.13 -5.28 8.27
N ARG A 3 29.82 -5.74 9.45
CA ARG A 3 29.41 -7.13 9.66
C ARG A 3 27.92 -7.27 9.40
N ASN A 4 27.57 -8.22 8.54
CA ASN A 4 26.17 -8.55 8.26
C ASN A 4 25.63 -9.42 9.40
N TYR A 5 25.06 -8.81 10.42
CA TYR A 5 24.46 -9.50 11.56
C TYR A 5 23.11 -10.11 11.18
N LYS A 6 23.12 -11.24 10.47
CA LYS A 6 21.88 -11.97 10.16
C LYS A 6 21.21 -12.59 11.40
N ASN A 7 21.93 -12.72 12.51
CA ASN A 7 21.45 -13.36 13.72
C ASN A 7 21.76 -12.49 14.94
N TRP A 8 20.95 -11.49 15.18
CA TRP A 8 21.04 -10.68 16.39
C TRP A 8 20.54 -11.44 17.65
N GLY A 9 20.03 -12.67 17.48
CA GLY A 9 19.43 -13.43 18.56
C GLY A 9 18.27 -12.67 19.19
N ASP A 10 18.08 -12.84 20.50
CA ASP A 10 17.05 -12.12 21.28
C ASP A 10 17.53 -10.74 21.79
N ARG A 11 18.68 -10.24 21.31
CA ARG A 11 19.20 -8.94 21.72
C ARG A 11 18.50 -7.82 20.94
N THR A 12 17.90 -6.91 21.68
CA THR A 12 17.32 -5.70 21.09
C THR A 12 18.42 -4.68 20.76
N TYR A 13 18.16 -3.80 19.79
CA TYR A 13 19.03 -2.66 19.51
C TYR A 13 19.32 -1.83 20.78
N GLY A 14 18.33 -1.68 21.66
CA GLY A 14 18.49 -1.01 22.94
C GLY A 14 19.54 -1.64 23.86
N ASP A 15 19.70 -2.96 23.82
CA ASP A 15 20.69 -3.65 24.65
C ASP A 15 22.13 -3.43 24.16
N LEU A 16 22.30 -3.22 22.85
CA LEU A 16 23.61 -2.89 22.27
C LEU A 16 24.02 -1.46 22.52
N VAL A 17 23.07 -0.52 22.55
CA VAL A 17 23.32 0.90 22.78
C VAL A 17 23.50 1.20 24.28
N LYS A 18 22.77 0.53 25.18
CA LYS A 18 22.83 0.74 26.65
C LYS A 18 24.21 0.50 27.26
N ASN A 19 25.06 -0.29 26.64
CA ASN A 19 26.39 -0.63 27.15
C ASN A 19 27.53 0.24 26.57
N LYS A 20 27.21 1.31 25.85
CA LYS A 20 28.19 2.24 25.25
C LYS A 20 28.00 3.65 25.77
N THR A 21 29.06 4.29 26.20
CA THR A 21 29.04 5.64 26.80
C THR A 21 28.95 6.76 25.76
N ASN A 22 29.34 6.51 24.51
CA ASN A 22 29.30 7.50 23.43
C ASN A 22 28.62 6.89 22.18
N TYR A 23 27.49 7.44 21.80
CA TYR A 23 26.79 7.12 20.55
C TYR A 23 26.07 8.34 20.01
N THR A 24 25.88 8.38 18.69
CA THR A 24 24.99 9.34 18.04
C THR A 24 24.00 8.58 17.16
N GLU A 25 22.81 9.13 17.00
CA GLU A 25 21.80 8.62 16.08
C GLU A 25 21.96 9.32 14.73
N ALA A 26 22.36 8.55 13.73
CA ALA A 26 22.47 9.03 12.37
C ALA A 26 21.50 8.29 11.46
N ILE A 27 20.96 8.99 10.49
CA ILE A 27 20.07 8.39 9.49
C ILE A 27 20.85 8.12 8.21
N CYS A 28 20.95 6.84 7.80
CA CYS A 28 21.52 6.50 6.50
C CYS A 28 20.55 6.97 5.40
N ILE A 29 21.02 7.90 4.58
CA ILE A 29 20.21 8.51 3.51
C ILE A 29 20.43 7.87 2.14
N TRP A 30 21.61 7.25 1.95
CA TRP A 30 21.91 6.45 0.75
C TRP A 30 23.06 5.48 1.02
N MET A 31 23.11 4.41 0.23
CA MET A 31 24.23 3.48 0.18
C MET A 31 24.56 3.23 -1.28
N SER A 32 25.87 3.28 -1.63
CA SER A 32 26.29 2.88 -2.96
C SER A 32 26.34 1.35 -3.06
N THR A 33 25.90 0.81 -4.17
CA THR A 33 26.31 -0.51 -4.62
C THR A 33 27.62 -0.33 -5.38
N SER A 34 28.75 -0.37 -4.68
CA SER A 34 30.08 -0.36 -5.31
C SER A 34 30.27 -1.66 -6.10
N ASN A 35 30.92 -1.56 -7.26
CA ASN A 35 31.40 -2.75 -7.98
C ASN A 35 32.59 -3.42 -7.27
N ASP A 36 33.09 -2.81 -6.22
CA ASP A 36 34.13 -3.35 -5.35
C ASP A 36 33.47 -4.08 -4.18
N PRO A 37 33.67 -5.41 -4.04
CA PRO A 37 33.05 -6.19 -2.96
C PRO A 37 33.54 -5.80 -1.57
N ASP A 38 34.68 -5.10 -1.47
CA ASP A 38 35.32 -4.77 -0.21
C ASP A 38 34.91 -3.41 0.34
N PHE A 39 34.24 -2.56 -0.46
CA PHE A 39 33.85 -1.20 -0.06
C PHE A 39 32.39 -0.88 -0.32
N ILE A 40 31.74 -0.36 0.70
CA ILE A 40 30.38 0.22 0.60
C ILE A 40 30.50 1.67 1.06
N LEU A 41 30.11 2.62 0.19
CA LEU A 41 29.94 4.03 0.58
C LEU A 41 28.52 4.24 1.08
N ALA A 42 28.38 4.85 2.25
CA ALA A 42 27.08 5.20 2.81
C ALA A 42 27.09 6.68 3.27
N GLY A 43 26.04 7.40 2.93
CA GLY A 43 25.83 8.77 3.38
C GLY A 43 24.92 8.82 4.58
N PHE A 44 25.30 9.58 5.59
CA PHE A 44 24.52 9.78 6.81
C PHE A 44 24.19 11.25 7.01
N LYS A 45 23.04 11.53 7.61
CA LYS A 45 22.68 12.85 8.16
C LYS A 45 22.43 12.73 9.66
N GLY A 46 22.56 13.83 10.38
CA GLY A 46 22.37 13.88 11.83
C GLY A 46 23.64 13.56 12.63
N VAL A 47 24.79 13.45 11.95
CA VAL A 47 26.11 13.35 12.58
C VAL A 47 26.69 14.75 12.64
N ASP A 48 27.08 15.21 13.84
CA ASP A 48 27.82 16.45 13.97
C ASP A 48 29.30 16.28 13.56
N PHE A 49 29.96 17.38 13.26
CA PHE A 49 31.32 17.36 12.75
C PHE A 49 32.33 16.85 13.81
N GLU A 50 32.15 17.20 15.06
CA GLU A 50 33.05 16.79 16.15
C GLU A 50 32.98 15.30 16.39
N PHE A 51 31.79 14.71 16.30
CA PHE A 51 31.58 13.28 16.42
C PHE A 51 32.16 12.51 15.21
N ALA A 52 32.10 13.08 14.01
CA ALA A 52 32.70 12.49 12.82
C ALA A 52 34.23 12.46 12.92
N GLU A 53 34.86 13.52 13.39
CA GLU A 53 36.31 13.60 13.66
C GLU A 53 36.70 12.61 14.75
N TRP A 54 35.95 12.55 15.84
CA TRP A 54 36.20 11.58 16.92
C TRP A 54 36.14 10.11 16.43
N ILE A 55 35.18 9.76 15.57
CA ILE A 55 35.10 8.41 14.96
C ILE A 55 36.37 8.10 14.15
N LYS A 56 36.84 9.05 13.37
CA LYS A 56 38.00 8.90 12.50
C LYS A 56 39.27 8.57 13.28
N ASP A 57 39.43 9.20 14.44
CA ASP A 57 40.65 9.10 15.24
C ASP A 57 40.57 8.07 16.36
N THR A 58 39.42 7.41 16.55
CA THR A 58 39.23 6.44 17.65
C THR A 58 39.31 5.00 17.12
N PRO A 59 40.36 4.22 17.47
CA PRO A 59 40.45 2.82 17.09
C PRO A 59 39.33 1.97 17.69
N GLY A 60 38.86 0.98 16.94
CA GLY A 60 37.86 0.02 17.42
C GLY A 60 36.43 0.55 17.48
N VAL A 61 36.14 1.70 16.91
CA VAL A 61 34.77 2.17 16.71
C VAL A 61 34.03 1.25 15.73
N VAL A 62 32.83 0.85 16.09
CA VAL A 62 31.98 -0.03 15.28
C VAL A 62 30.75 0.76 14.88
N LEU A 63 30.48 0.84 13.58
CA LEU A 63 29.23 1.37 13.05
C LEU A 63 28.17 0.26 13.10
N VAL A 64 27.11 0.51 13.85
CA VAL A 64 25.95 -0.39 13.91
C VAL A 64 24.84 0.20 13.05
N LEU A 65 24.57 -0.42 11.91
CA LEU A 65 23.43 -0.08 11.06
C LEU A 65 22.25 -0.94 11.48
N GLY A 66 21.25 -0.33 12.07
CA GLY A 66 19.98 -0.96 12.42
C GLY A 66 18.82 -0.40 11.59
N PRO A 67 17.68 -1.08 11.57
CA PRO A 67 16.46 -0.44 11.09
C PRO A 67 16.20 0.81 11.94
N ASN A 68 15.54 1.80 11.34
CA ASN A 68 15.00 2.92 12.10
C ASN A 68 14.28 2.37 13.33
N ARG A 69 14.39 3.07 14.47
CA ARG A 69 13.61 2.70 15.66
C ARG A 69 12.19 2.39 15.19
N PRO A 70 11.65 1.19 15.53
CA PRO A 70 10.22 1.01 15.37
C PRO A 70 9.54 2.19 16.07
N PRO A 71 8.40 2.66 15.61
CA PRO A 71 7.68 3.77 16.24
C PRO A 71 7.11 3.31 17.59
N TYR A 72 7.97 3.13 18.61
CA TYR A 72 7.58 2.68 19.95
C TYR A 72 6.54 3.60 20.58
N GLU A 73 6.70 4.91 20.38
CA GLU A 73 5.72 5.90 20.85
C GLU A 73 4.35 5.62 20.28
N TYR A 74 4.27 5.37 18.99
CA TYR A 74 3.03 5.02 18.31
C TYR A 74 2.41 3.72 18.87
N LEU A 75 3.21 2.67 19.05
CA LEU A 75 2.73 1.42 19.65
C LEU A 75 2.32 1.61 21.11
N ALA A 76 3.03 2.44 21.87
CA ALA A 76 2.67 2.82 23.23
C ALA A 76 1.33 3.58 23.27
N HIS A 77 1.09 4.51 22.35
CA HIS A 77 -0.18 5.20 22.23
C HIS A 77 -1.33 4.23 21.92
N LEU A 78 -1.14 3.30 20.97
CA LEU A 78 -2.13 2.27 20.67
C LEU A 78 -2.38 1.34 21.87
N GLN A 79 -1.33 0.95 22.60
CA GLN A 79 -1.45 0.16 23.82
C GLN A 79 -2.22 0.92 24.91
N GLN A 80 -1.89 2.18 25.15
CA GLN A 80 -2.58 3.04 26.10
C GLN A 80 -4.06 3.18 25.74
N LEU A 81 -4.36 3.39 24.46
CA LEU A 81 -5.72 3.48 23.95
C LEU A 81 -6.52 2.22 24.23
N VAL A 82 -5.93 1.03 23.99
CA VAL A 82 -6.60 -0.25 24.25
C VAL A 82 -6.79 -0.49 25.75
N LEU A 83 -5.78 -0.18 26.58
CA LEU A 83 -5.85 -0.38 28.03
C LEU A 83 -6.82 0.59 28.73
N ASN A 84 -6.93 1.81 28.21
CA ASN A 84 -7.82 2.86 28.77
C ASN A 84 -9.17 2.92 28.02
N ASN A 85 -9.48 1.90 27.24
CA ASN A 85 -10.67 1.84 26.40
C ASN A 85 -11.96 1.64 27.23
N HIS A 86 -12.33 2.67 27.99
CA HIS A 86 -13.61 2.74 28.69
C HIS A 86 -14.62 3.66 28.01
N THR A 87 -14.25 4.25 26.84
CA THR A 87 -15.17 5.09 26.07
C THR A 87 -16.00 4.23 25.14
N LEU A 88 -17.32 4.36 25.19
CA LEU A 88 -18.26 3.60 24.37
C LEU A 88 -17.98 3.69 22.86
N SER A 89 -17.44 4.82 22.38
CA SER A 89 -17.14 5.00 20.96
C SER A 89 -16.01 4.10 20.45
N CYS A 90 -14.93 3.96 21.21
CA CYS A 90 -13.81 3.11 20.82
C CYS A 90 -14.12 1.61 21.04
N SER A 91 -14.82 1.29 22.13
CA SER A 91 -15.23 -0.08 22.46
C SER A 91 -16.11 -0.68 21.36
N SER A 92 -16.94 0.12 20.71
CA SER A 92 -17.74 -0.33 19.57
C SER A 92 -16.92 -0.89 18.40
N ILE A 93 -15.62 -0.61 18.32
CA ILE A 93 -14.70 -1.12 17.31
C ILE A 93 -13.80 -2.23 17.89
N ILE A 94 -13.24 -2.03 19.09
CA ILE A 94 -12.19 -2.89 19.66
C ILE A 94 -12.77 -4.11 20.39
N ASP A 95 -13.88 -3.92 21.13
CA ASP A 95 -14.46 -4.93 22.01
C ASP A 95 -15.57 -5.76 21.36
N GLN A 96 -15.67 -5.75 20.05
CA GLN A 96 -16.69 -6.52 19.35
C GLN A 96 -16.49 -8.03 19.57
N ASP A 97 -17.61 -8.74 19.69
CA ASP A 97 -17.59 -10.20 19.67
C ASP A 97 -17.31 -10.67 18.24
N PHE A 98 -16.12 -11.24 18.03
CA PHE A 98 -15.67 -11.74 16.76
C PHE A 98 -15.86 -13.27 16.61
N GLU A 99 -16.61 -13.92 17.48
CA GLU A 99 -16.79 -15.37 17.46
C GLU A 99 -17.58 -15.85 16.23
N GLU A 100 -18.47 -15.01 15.68
CA GLU A 100 -19.20 -15.29 14.47
C GLU A 100 -18.67 -14.51 13.27
N THR A 101 -17.84 -15.10 12.43
CA THR A 101 -17.52 -14.56 11.10
C THR A 101 -18.69 -14.82 10.15
N LYS A 102 -19.55 -13.84 9.94
CA LYS A 102 -20.53 -13.87 8.86
C LYS A 102 -19.88 -13.22 7.64
N SER A 103 -19.81 -13.96 6.53
CA SER A 103 -19.47 -13.32 5.25
C SER A 103 -20.58 -12.34 4.88
N ILE A 104 -20.32 -11.06 5.01
CA ILE A 104 -21.28 -10.01 4.67
C ILE A 104 -21.01 -9.58 3.24
N GLU A 105 -22.04 -9.72 2.41
CA GLU A 105 -22.01 -9.19 1.06
C GLU A 105 -22.10 -7.65 1.10
N PRO A 106 -21.21 -6.93 0.40
CA PRO A 106 -21.26 -5.48 0.38
C PRO A 106 -22.48 -4.95 -0.38
N ILE A 107 -23.01 -3.84 0.08
CA ILE A 107 -24.04 -3.10 -0.66
C ILE A 107 -23.36 -2.37 -1.83
N LEU A 108 -23.78 -2.68 -3.04
CA LEU A 108 -23.14 -2.16 -4.25
C LEU A 108 -23.55 -0.71 -4.53
N LEU A 109 -22.55 0.13 -4.79
CA LEU A 109 -22.72 1.52 -5.20
C LEU A 109 -22.33 1.66 -6.67
N ASP A 110 -23.29 1.84 -7.53
CA ASP A 110 -23.08 2.15 -8.93
C ASP A 110 -22.82 3.65 -9.18
N GLY A 111 -22.36 3.99 -10.37
CA GLY A 111 -22.03 5.36 -10.74
C GLY A 111 -23.24 6.31 -10.90
N SER A 112 -24.48 5.85 -10.70
CA SER A 112 -25.70 6.68 -10.77
C SER A 112 -25.88 7.52 -9.50
N ARG A 113 -25.24 7.13 -8.40
CA ARG A 113 -25.36 7.80 -7.09
C ARG A 113 -24.25 8.80 -6.85
N ASP A 114 -24.60 9.94 -6.28
CA ASP A 114 -23.59 10.82 -5.68
C ASP A 114 -23.12 10.20 -4.35
N VAL A 115 -21.94 9.58 -4.41
CA VAL A 115 -21.35 8.83 -3.30
C VAL A 115 -21.18 9.71 -2.06
N ALA A 116 -20.80 10.98 -2.22
CA ALA A 116 -20.58 11.88 -1.09
C ALA A 116 -21.87 12.17 -0.30
N SER A 117 -22.94 12.52 -1.00
CA SER A 117 -24.25 12.76 -0.39
C SER A 117 -24.84 11.48 0.20
N PHE A 118 -24.66 10.35 -0.48
CA PHE A 118 -25.10 9.05 0.02
C PHE A 118 -24.41 8.67 1.33
N ILE A 119 -23.08 8.75 1.39
CA ILE A 119 -22.31 8.42 2.61
C ILE A 119 -22.73 9.33 3.77
N ASP A 120 -22.85 10.63 3.55
CA ASP A 120 -23.31 11.56 4.59
C ASP A 120 -24.71 11.19 5.12
N THR A 121 -25.62 10.79 4.24
CA THR A 121 -26.96 10.33 4.64
C THR A 121 -26.88 9.04 5.48
N GLN A 122 -26.02 8.09 5.11
CA GLN A 122 -25.87 6.85 5.87
C GLN A 122 -25.23 7.09 7.23
N LEU A 123 -24.25 8.01 7.32
CA LEU A 123 -23.59 8.36 8.59
C LEU A 123 -24.52 9.07 9.56
N ASN A 124 -25.57 9.71 9.10
CA ASN A 124 -26.62 10.24 9.98
C ASN A 124 -27.50 9.14 10.62
N LEU A 125 -27.47 7.93 10.05
CA LEU A 125 -28.19 6.77 10.59
C LEU A 125 -27.28 5.92 11.50
N LEU A 126 -26.03 5.74 11.09
CA LEU A 126 -25.02 4.94 11.80
C LEU A 126 -23.68 5.69 11.81
N PRO A 127 -23.04 5.87 12.97
CA PRO A 127 -21.88 6.76 13.08
C PRO A 127 -20.60 6.22 12.42
N VAL A 128 -20.62 4.97 11.93
CA VAL A 128 -19.48 4.32 11.30
C VAL A 128 -19.94 3.50 10.10
N LEU A 129 -19.18 3.57 9.01
CA LEU A 129 -19.36 2.71 7.85
C LEU A 129 -18.03 2.38 7.17
N ALA A 130 -18.02 1.31 6.39
CA ALA A 130 -16.91 0.94 5.54
C ALA A 130 -17.25 1.14 4.06
N LEU A 131 -16.31 1.70 3.29
CA LEU A 131 -16.38 1.85 1.84
C LEU A 131 -15.26 1.03 1.18
N GLN A 132 -15.61 -0.08 0.60
CA GLN A 132 -14.68 -0.88 -0.20
C GLN A 132 -14.54 -0.28 -1.59
N GLY A 133 -13.31 -0.04 -1.99
CA GLY A 133 -13.00 0.44 -3.33
C GLY A 133 -12.03 -0.50 -4.03
N PRO A 134 -12.51 -1.41 -4.87
CA PRO A 134 -11.68 -2.22 -5.74
C PRO A 134 -10.66 -1.42 -6.58
N PRO A 135 -9.71 -2.07 -7.27
CA PRO A 135 -8.69 -1.38 -8.04
C PRO A 135 -9.28 -0.44 -9.10
N GLY A 136 -8.81 0.81 -9.11
CA GLY A 136 -9.20 1.80 -10.10
C GLY A 136 -10.59 2.41 -9.92
N THR A 137 -11.32 2.13 -8.85
CA THR A 137 -12.66 2.68 -8.60
C THR A 137 -12.65 4.13 -8.09
N GLY A 138 -11.47 4.72 -7.89
CA GLY A 138 -11.34 6.12 -7.51
C GLY A 138 -11.60 6.40 -6.03
N LYS A 139 -11.22 5.48 -5.12
CA LYS A 139 -11.31 5.69 -3.65
C LYS A 139 -10.89 7.10 -3.23
N THR A 140 -9.65 7.47 -3.53
CA THR A 140 -9.08 8.77 -3.15
C THR A 140 -9.82 9.96 -3.78
N TYR A 141 -10.37 9.78 -4.98
CA TYR A 141 -11.21 10.78 -5.61
C TYR A 141 -12.55 10.94 -4.88
N GLN A 142 -13.16 9.84 -4.46
CA GLN A 142 -14.41 9.87 -3.68
C GLN A 142 -14.19 10.47 -2.28
N ILE A 143 -13.04 10.16 -1.64
CA ILE A 143 -12.64 10.81 -0.38
C ILE A 143 -12.56 12.33 -0.56
N ALA A 144 -11.86 12.81 -1.59
CA ALA A 144 -11.73 14.24 -1.85
C ALA A 144 -13.08 14.92 -2.14
N LYS A 145 -13.98 14.26 -2.87
CA LYS A 145 -15.34 14.75 -3.08
C LYS A 145 -16.16 14.81 -1.79
N LEU A 146 -16.08 13.77 -0.96
CA LEU A 146 -16.74 13.72 0.34
C LEU A 146 -16.23 14.85 1.24
N CYS A 147 -14.91 15.04 1.32
CA CYS A 147 -14.31 16.14 2.08
C CYS A 147 -14.85 17.51 1.62
N LYS A 148 -14.85 17.78 0.30
CA LYS A 148 -15.41 19.04 -0.24
C LYS A 148 -16.88 19.22 0.14
N TYR A 149 -17.67 18.18 0.00
CA TYR A 149 -19.10 18.19 0.31
C TYR A 149 -19.36 18.49 1.81
N LEU A 150 -18.63 17.83 2.71
CA LEU A 150 -18.77 18.03 4.15
C LEU A 150 -18.29 19.42 4.60
N CYS A 151 -17.16 19.88 4.07
CA CYS A 151 -16.63 21.21 4.38
C CYS A 151 -17.56 22.32 3.87
N ALA A 152 -18.23 22.15 2.73
CA ALA A 152 -19.25 23.08 2.25
C ALA A 152 -20.46 23.19 3.19
N LYS A 153 -20.72 22.17 4.01
CA LYS A 153 -21.73 22.19 5.11
C LYS A 153 -21.15 22.74 6.42
N GLY A 154 -19.95 23.31 6.42
CA GLY A 154 -19.29 23.85 7.60
C GLY A 154 -18.74 22.79 8.57
N LYS A 155 -18.61 21.53 8.14
CA LYS A 155 -18.10 20.42 8.95
C LYS A 155 -16.58 20.43 9.03
N SER A 156 -16.04 20.01 10.17
CA SER A 156 -14.61 19.75 10.38
C SER A 156 -14.28 18.31 9.95
N VAL A 157 -13.26 18.13 9.11
CA VAL A 157 -12.91 16.82 8.54
C VAL A 157 -11.46 16.50 8.81
N LEU A 158 -11.20 15.34 9.42
CA LEU A 158 -9.87 14.73 9.50
C LEU A 158 -9.75 13.62 8.45
N VAL A 159 -8.71 13.65 7.64
CA VAL A 159 -8.32 12.52 6.80
C VAL A 159 -7.04 11.92 7.37
N THR A 160 -7.08 10.63 7.66
CA THR A 160 -5.91 9.90 8.17
C THR A 160 -5.56 8.71 7.29
N ALA A 161 -4.27 8.44 7.13
CA ALA A 161 -3.74 7.33 6.33
C ALA A 161 -2.40 6.85 6.87
N LEU A 162 -1.97 5.64 6.46
CA LEU A 162 -0.69 5.08 6.88
C LEU A 162 0.50 5.92 6.38
N THR A 163 0.42 6.47 5.17
CA THR A 163 1.53 7.16 4.53
C THR A 163 1.22 8.62 4.20
N ASN A 164 2.25 9.47 4.29
CA ASN A 164 2.14 10.86 3.83
C ASN A 164 1.80 10.94 2.34
N ARG A 165 2.24 9.97 1.53
CA ARG A 165 1.91 9.91 0.12
C ARG A 165 0.42 9.79 -0.15
N ALA A 166 -0.28 8.91 0.58
CA ALA A 166 -1.74 8.78 0.47
C ALA A 166 -2.45 10.10 0.80
N LEU A 167 -2.01 10.79 1.84
CA LEU A 167 -2.55 12.11 2.20
C LEU A 167 -2.31 13.15 1.10
N MET A 168 -1.13 13.16 0.47
CA MET A 168 -0.82 14.05 -0.65
C MET A 168 -1.66 13.71 -1.89
N GLU A 169 -1.93 12.42 -2.14
CA GLU A 169 -2.83 12.00 -3.22
C GLU A 169 -4.26 12.49 -3.01
N VAL A 170 -4.76 12.55 -1.78
CA VAL A 170 -6.05 13.19 -1.47
C VAL A 170 -5.98 14.69 -1.75
N ALA A 171 -4.98 15.39 -1.18
CA ALA A 171 -4.83 16.84 -1.35
C ALA A 171 -4.69 17.25 -2.82
N GLY A 172 -3.99 16.46 -3.64
CA GLY A 172 -3.77 16.73 -5.07
C GLY A 172 -4.98 16.51 -5.98
N LYS A 173 -6.13 16.05 -5.46
CA LYS A 173 -7.30 15.83 -6.32
C LYS A 173 -7.93 17.15 -6.76
N SER A 174 -8.29 17.24 -8.03
CA SER A 174 -8.87 18.44 -8.65
C SER A 174 -10.13 18.95 -7.93
N SER A 175 -10.89 18.09 -7.29
CA SER A 175 -12.05 18.46 -6.47
C SER A 175 -11.70 19.36 -5.28
N LEU A 176 -10.46 19.31 -4.78
CA LEU A 176 -9.97 20.12 -3.66
C LEU A 176 -9.19 21.37 -4.09
N SER A 177 -8.98 21.60 -5.38
CA SER A 177 -8.15 22.72 -5.88
C SER A 177 -8.60 24.08 -5.34
N GLU A 178 -9.90 24.34 -5.30
CA GLU A 178 -10.46 25.56 -4.74
C GLU A 178 -10.21 25.69 -3.23
N MET A 179 -10.40 24.61 -2.47
CA MET A 179 -10.13 24.57 -1.03
C MET A 179 -8.64 24.78 -0.71
N ILE A 180 -7.74 24.22 -1.54
CA ILE A 180 -6.30 24.43 -1.44
C ILE A 180 -5.97 25.92 -1.67
N GLN A 181 -6.52 26.54 -2.70
CA GLN A 181 -6.32 27.97 -2.98
C GLN A 181 -6.86 28.86 -1.84
N ASN A 182 -7.99 28.48 -1.27
CA ASN A 182 -8.62 29.17 -0.14
C ASN A 182 -7.96 28.84 1.23
N LYS A 183 -6.86 28.09 1.24
CA LYS A 183 -6.12 27.69 2.45
C LYS A 183 -6.97 26.93 3.49
N GLN A 184 -7.88 26.10 3.01
CA GLN A 184 -8.80 25.31 3.85
C GLN A 184 -8.31 23.85 4.03
N VAL A 185 -7.14 23.49 3.51
CA VAL A 185 -6.54 22.16 3.65
C VAL A 185 -5.22 22.27 4.40
N TYR A 186 -5.14 21.59 5.52
CA TYR A 186 -4.01 21.58 6.45
C TYR A 186 -3.36 20.21 6.50
N LYS A 187 -2.05 20.17 6.71
CA LYS A 187 -1.30 18.92 6.92
C LYS A 187 -0.35 19.06 8.09
N THR A 188 -0.26 18.04 8.94
CA THR A 188 0.54 18.08 10.17
C THR A 188 2.06 18.12 9.93
N LYS A 189 2.51 17.69 8.76
CA LYS A 189 3.92 17.78 8.34
C LYS A 189 3.98 17.95 6.84
N ILE A 190 4.70 18.97 6.37
CA ILE A 190 4.93 19.23 4.95
C ILE A 190 6.43 19.20 4.70
N THR A 191 6.89 18.39 3.75
CA THR A 191 8.29 18.38 3.30
C THR A 191 8.52 19.43 2.21
N SER A 192 9.79 19.74 1.91
CA SER A 192 10.14 20.67 0.82
C SER A 192 9.59 20.26 -0.54
N ASP A 193 9.53 18.97 -0.82
CA ASP A 193 9.03 18.45 -2.10
C ASP A 193 7.50 18.50 -2.15
N GLU A 194 6.81 18.18 -1.06
CA GLU A 194 5.36 18.33 -0.95
C GLU A 194 4.93 19.80 -1.08
N SER A 195 5.72 20.73 -0.52
CA SER A 195 5.47 22.17 -0.66
C SER A 195 5.65 22.67 -2.10
N LYS A 196 6.54 22.05 -2.89
CA LYS A 196 6.66 22.33 -4.33
C LYS A 196 5.51 21.75 -5.13
N GLU A 197 5.04 20.53 -4.76
CA GLU A 197 3.93 19.85 -5.41
C GLU A 197 2.60 20.58 -5.18
N ILE A 198 2.33 21.03 -3.94
CA ILE A 198 1.11 21.76 -3.58
C ILE A 198 1.48 23.03 -2.75
N PRO A 199 1.84 24.13 -3.40
CA PRO A 199 2.39 25.31 -2.72
C PRO A 199 1.43 25.98 -1.70
N SER A 200 0.11 25.86 -1.90
CA SER A 200 -0.89 26.48 -1.03
C SER A 200 -1.39 25.57 0.10
N LEU A 201 -0.81 24.37 0.23
CA LEU A 201 -1.12 23.48 1.36
C LEU A 201 -0.64 24.09 2.67
N GLN A 202 -1.51 24.14 3.68
CA GLN A 202 -1.20 24.80 4.94
C GLN A 202 -0.55 23.83 5.92
N LEU A 203 0.51 24.28 6.61
CA LEU A 203 1.08 23.53 7.71
C LEU A 203 0.31 23.81 9.00
N GLU A 204 -0.16 22.75 9.66
CA GLU A 204 -0.71 22.81 11.01
C GLU A 204 -0.11 21.67 11.83
N LYS A 205 0.69 21.98 12.82
CA LYS A 205 1.42 20.97 13.60
C LYS A 205 0.49 20.10 14.44
N ASP A 206 -0.59 20.70 14.92
CA ASP A 206 -1.54 20.04 15.80
C ASP A 206 -2.75 19.52 15.01
N VAL A 207 -3.32 18.40 15.44
CA VAL A 207 -4.54 17.83 14.85
C VAL A 207 -5.74 18.55 15.46
N THR A 208 -5.96 19.79 15.04
CA THR A 208 -7.02 20.66 15.58
C THR A 208 -8.18 20.78 14.60
N PRO A 209 -9.44 20.53 15.03
CA PRO A 209 -10.61 20.68 14.16
C PRO A 209 -10.82 22.14 13.74
N LYS A 210 -11.11 22.32 12.47
CA LYS A 210 -11.42 23.64 11.88
C LYS A 210 -12.68 23.50 11.03
N LYS A 211 -13.73 24.27 11.34
CA LYS A 211 -15.00 24.23 10.59
C LYS A 211 -14.79 24.63 9.13
N GLY A 212 -15.37 23.84 8.24
CA GLY A 212 -15.24 24.02 6.79
C GLY A 212 -13.84 23.73 6.23
N CYS A 213 -12.99 23.04 7.00
CA CYS A 213 -11.61 22.73 6.63
C CYS A 213 -11.30 21.24 6.76
N ILE A 214 -10.24 20.84 6.07
CA ILE A 214 -9.69 19.48 6.10
C ILE A 214 -8.34 19.52 6.83
N VAL A 215 -8.14 18.58 7.75
CA VAL A 215 -6.83 18.30 8.37
C VAL A 215 -6.34 16.92 7.89
N LEU A 216 -5.12 16.86 7.42
CA LEU A 216 -4.46 15.65 6.93
C LEU A 216 -3.40 15.22 7.95
N ALA A 217 -3.55 14.05 8.54
CA ALA A 217 -2.61 13.51 9.52
C ALA A 217 -2.36 12.01 9.28
N SER A 218 -1.12 11.55 9.48
CA SER A 218 -0.84 10.12 9.42
C SER A 218 -1.43 9.38 10.61
N PHE A 219 -1.64 8.05 10.50
CA PHE A 219 -2.06 7.20 11.63
C PHE A 219 -1.15 7.36 12.86
N PHE A 220 0.14 7.60 12.66
CA PHE A 220 1.10 7.81 13.73
C PHE A 220 0.77 9.05 14.56
N VAL A 221 0.36 10.13 13.90
CA VAL A 221 0.01 11.39 14.56
C VAL A 221 -1.38 11.30 15.16
N SER A 222 -2.37 10.86 14.38
CA SER A 222 -3.76 10.80 14.82
C SER A 222 -3.97 9.83 16.00
N SER A 223 -3.26 8.69 16.03
CA SER A 223 -3.34 7.75 17.16
C SER A 223 -2.75 8.33 18.46
N GLY A 224 -1.71 9.17 18.36
CA GLY A 224 -1.16 9.88 19.52
C GLY A 224 -2.19 10.84 20.11
N VAL A 225 -2.82 11.65 19.27
CA VAL A 225 -3.88 12.57 19.70
C VAL A 225 -5.06 11.80 20.32
N ALA A 226 -5.49 10.70 19.69
CA ALA A 226 -6.57 9.88 20.22
C ALA A 226 -6.26 9.30 21.61
N ALA A 227 -5.00 8.93 21.88
CA ALA A 227 -4.59 8.38 23.17
C ALA A 227 -4.59 9.42 24.31
N GLU A 228 -4.48 10.70 23.96
CA GLU A 228 -4.48 11.82 24.91
C GLU A 228 -5.88 12.40 25.18
N LEU A 229 -6.87 12.04 24.34
CA LEU A 229 -8.24 12.55 24.49
C LEU A 229 -8.93 11.92 25.71
N ALA A 230 -9.57 12.78 26.49
CA ALA A 230 -10.27 12.34 27.69
C ALA A 230 -11.67 11.75 27.38
N ASN A 231 -12.54 12.43 26.63
CA ASN A 231 -13.90 11.95 26.34
C ASN A 231 -14.62 12.70 25.22
N GLU A 232 -13.96 13.60 24.50
CA GLU A 232 -14.60 14.40 23.45
C GLU A 232 -14.11 13.97 22.08
N THR A 233 -15.03 13.76 21.15
CA THR A 233 -14.70 13.55 19.73
C THR A 233 -14.49 14.91 19.06
N PRO A 234 -13.25 15.29 18.69
CA PRO A 234 -12.96 16.66 18.26
C PRO A 234 -13.50 16.99 16.86
N PHE A 235 -13.56 16.02 15.95
CA PHE A 235 -13.98 16.24 14.56
C PHE A 235 -15.41 15.81 14.32
N ASP A 236 -16.14 16.56 13.48
CA ASP A 236 -17.44 16.08 12.97
C ASP A 236 -17.26 14.78 12.15
N TYR A 237 -16.22 14.70 11.30
CA TYR A 237 -15.95 13.55 10.44
C TYR A 237 -14.48 13.14 10.45
N VAL A 238 -14.26 11.83 10.50
CA VAL A 238 -12.95 11.22 10.26
C VAL A 238 -13.03 10.25 9.09
N ILE A 239 -12.14 10.40 8.12
CA ILE A 239 -12.04 9.52 6.96
C ILE A 239 -10.67 8.81 7.04
N VAL A 240 -10.69 7.49 7.08
CA VAL A 240 -9.50 6.64 7.12
C VAL A 240 -9.25 6.12 5.72
N ASP A 241 -8.24 6.64 5.04
CA ASP A 241 -7.82 6.12 3.73
C ASP A 241 -6.84 4.94 3.89
N GLU A 242 -6.85 4.01 2.94
CA GLU A 242 -6.09 2.75 2.98
C GLU A 242 -6.36 1.95 4.28
N ALA A 243 -7.62 1.94 4.75
CA ALA A 243 -8.02 1.28 6.00
C ALA A 243 -7.72 -0.22 6.04
N SER A 244 -7.55 -0.88 4.89
CA SER A 244 -7.07 -2.26 4.82
C SER A 244 -5.66 -2.46 5.40
N GLN A 245 -4.87 -1.39 5.50
CA GLN A 245 -3.55 -1.39 6.13
C GLN A 245 -3.56 -0.96 7.59
N ALA A 246 -4.74 -0.76 8.18
CA ALA A 246 -4.88 -0.34 9.57
C ALA A 246 -5.00 -1.55 10.51
N LEU A 247 -4.28 -1.49 11.64
CA LEU A 247 -4.53 -2.38 12.77
C LEU A 247 -5.90 -2.04 13.39
N LEU A 248 -6.54 -3.00 14.04
CA LEU A 248 -7.83 -2.76 14.71
C LEU A 248 -7.78 -1.58 15.68
N ALA A 249 -6.72 -1.45 16.46
CA ALA A 249 -6.53 -0.33 17.39
C ALA A 249 -6.43 1.04 16.68
N MET A 250 -5.95 1.11 15.43
CA MET A 250 -5.94 2.34 14.64
C MET A 250 -7.36 2.75 14.22
N LEU A 251 -8.20 1.79 13.88
CA LEU A 251 -9.61 2.04 13.58
C LEU A 251 -10.36 2.54 14.81
N GLY A 252 -10.06 1.97 15.99
CA GLY A 252 -10.54 2.45 17.28
C GLY A 252 -10.10 3.89 17.56
N ALA A 253 -8.83 4.22 17.32
CA ALA A 253 -8.31 5.59 17.45
C ALA A 253 -9.06 6.58 16.54
N ALA A 254 -9.32 6.21 15.28
CA ALA A 254 -10.10 7.05 14.37
C ALA A 254 -11.52 7.29 14.88
N ARG A 255 -12.14 6.28 15.50
CA ARG A 255 -13.49 6.41 16.09
C ARG A 255 -13.54 7.35 17.31
N LEU A 256 -12.45 7.43 18.08
CA LEU A 256 -12.36 8.42 19.17
C LEU A 256 -12.22 9.86 18.66
N LEU A 257 -11.63 10.06 17.48
CA LEU A 257 -11.37 11.37 16.92
C LEU A 257 -12.59 11.98 16.19
N GLY A 258 -13.58 11.18 15.79
CA GLY A 258 -14.71 11.67 15.01
C GLY A 258 -16.07 11.21 15.50
N GLU A 259 -17.04 12.10 15.42
CA GLU A 259 -18.45 11.76 15.65
C GLU A 259 -18.95 10.76 14.60
N GLN A 260 -18.50 10.94 13.36
CA GLN A 260 -18.83 10.10 12.22
C GLN A 260 -17.54 9.64 11.53
N VAL A 261 -17.43 8.35 11.19
CA VAL A 261 -16.21 7.75 10.67
C VAL A 261 -16.47 6.92 9.41
N VAL A 262 -15.65 7.13 8.39
CA VAL A 262 -15.63 6.32 7.17
C VAL A 262 -14.30 5.59 7.05
N PHE A 263 -14.34 4.27 7.05
CA PHE A 263 -13.18 3.43 6.72
C PHE A 263 -13.17 3.15 5.22
N VAL A 264 -12.22 3.71 4.50
CA VAL A 264 -12.07 3.51 3.05
C VAL A 264 -10.88 2.60 2.79
N GLY A 265 -11.12 1.45 2.19
CA GLY A 265 -10.06 0.46 1.95
C GLY A 265 -10.48 -0.59 0.93
N ASP A 266 -9.73 -1.68 0.88
CA ASP A 266 -10.04 -2.82 0.04
C ASP A 266 -9.50 -4.10 0.68
N THR A 267 -10.39 -4.92 1.21
CA THR A 267 -10.05 -6.18 1.91
C THR A 267 -9.40 -7.23 1.01
N ASN A 268 -9.55 -7.09 -0.31
CA ASN A 268 -8.88 -7.92 -1.32
C ASN A 268 -7.52 -7.35 -1.77
N GLN A 269 -7.00 -6.32 -1.07
CA GLN A 269 -5.65 -5.80 -1.21
C GLN A 269 -4.81 -6.08 0.04
N LEU A 270 -3.56 -5.56 0.08
CA LEU A 270 -2.61 -5.93 1.11
C LEU A 270 -3.06 -5.53 2.53
N PRO A 271 -2.97 -6.44 3.49
CA PRO A 271 -3.15 -6.15 4.90
C PRO A 271 -1.93 -5.42 5.48
N PRO A 272 -2.00 -4.97 6.74
CA PRO A 272 -0.86 -4.38 7.43
C PRO A 272 0.37 -5.30 7.43
N VAL A 273 1.54 -4.71 7.26
CA VAL A 273 2.81 -5.43 7.38
C VAL A 273 3.22 -5.43 8.86
N VAL A 274 3.18 -6.59 9.50
CA VAL A 274 3.65 -6.79 10.87
C VAL A 274 4.87 -7.70 10.91
N GLN A 275 5.78 -7.44 11.86
CA GLN A 275 7.02 -8.22 12.00
C GLN A 275 6.83 -9.51 12.82
N LEU A 276 5.62 -9.81 13.26
CA LEU A 276 5.30 -11.05 13.95
C LEU A 276 5.36 -12.25 12.99
N LYS A 277 5.86 -13.38 13.49
CA LYS A 277 5.81 -14.65 12.75
C LYS A 277 4.35 -15.04 12.51
N LYS A 278 4.02 -15.47 11.29
CA LYS A 278 2.66 -15.93 10.93
C LYS A 278 2.12 -17.00 11.87
N SER A 279 2.97 -17.90 12.38
CA SER A 279 2.59 -18.89 13.39
C SER A 279 2.11 -18.22 14.67
N LYS A 280 2.83 -17.22 15.19
CA LYS A 280 2.41 -16.50 16.42
C LYS A 280 1.09 -15.76 16.23
N ILE A 281 0.83 -15.20 15.05
CA ILE A 281 -0.45 -14.54 14.75
C ILE A 281 -1.58 -15.55 14.80
N ARG A 282 -1.40 -16.71 14.13
CA ARG A 282 -2.40 -17.78 14.08
C ARG A 282 -2.61 -18.43 15.45
N ASP A 283 -1.53 -18.84 16.11
CA ASP A 283 -1.60 -19.64 17.33
C ASP A 283 -2.19 -18.85 18.53
N ASN A 284 -2.15 -17.50 18.49
CA ASN A 284 -2.76 -16.62 19.47
C ASN A 284 -4.03 -15.91 18.97
N ASN A 285 -4.54 -16.26 17.81
CA ASN A 285 -5.72 -15.65 17.20
C ASN A 285 -5.62 -14.11 17.01
N TYR A 286 -4.42 -13.62 16.69
CA TYR A 286 -4.18 -12.17 16.51
C TYR A 286 -4.56 -11.64 15.13
N LEU A 287 -5.07 -12.49 14.22
CA LEU A 287 -5.35 -12.09 12.85
C LEU A 287 -6.30 -10.88 12.78
N ARG A 288 -7.38 -10.91 13.58
CA ARG A 288 -8.35 -9.80 13.66
C ARG A 288 -7.77 -8.50 14.19
N LEU A 289 -6.77 -8.56 15.07
CA LEU A 289 -6.08 -7.37 15.58
C LEU A 289 -5.18 -6.75 14.51
N VAL A 290 -4.62 -7.58 13.65
CA VAL A 290 -3.74 -7.19 12.54
C VAL A 290 -4.55 -6.73 11.35
N GLU A 291 -5.54 -7.49 10.91
CA GLU A 291 -6.39 -7.19 9.76
C GLU A 291 -7.68 -6.49 10.24
N GLY A 292 -7.52 -5.25 10.75
CA GLY A 292 -8.59 -4.53 11.44
C GLY A 292 -9.83 -4.30 10.58
N LEU A 293 -9.67 -3.88 9.30
CA LEU A 293 -10.80 -3.64 8.41
C LEU A 293 -11.59 -4.93 8.14
N ASP A 294 -10.90 -6.05 7.85
CA ASP A 294 -11.55 -7.35 7.66
C ASP A 294 -12.33 -7.77 8.91
N ALA A 295 -11.73 -7.56 10.08
CA ALA A 295 -12.37 -7.92 11.34
C ALA A 295 -13.69 -7.17 11.55
N VAL A 296 -13.72 -5.86 11.32
CA VAL A 296 -14.92 -5.04 11.57
C VAL A 296 -15.97 -5.14 10.46
N THR A 297 -15.58 -5.52 9.24
CA THR A 297 -16.54 -5.70 8.13
C THR A 297 -17.15 -7.09 8.10
N ASN A 298 -16.42 -8.13 8.52
CA ASN A 298 -16.89 -9.52 8.45
C ASN A 298 -17.80 -9.94 9.61
N ASN A 299 -17.91 -9.14 10.66
CA ASN A 299 -18.82 -9.44 11.78
C ASN A 299 -20.18 -8.73 11.69
N GLY A 300 -20.40 -7.88 10.68
CA GLY A 300 -21.65 -7.14 10.50
C GLY A 300 -21.83 -5.94 11.44
N ALA A 301 -20.80 -5.55 12.13
CA ALA A 301 -20.85 -4.45 13.08
C ALA A 301 -21.10 -3.10 12.43
N MET A 302 -20.82 -2.98 11.13
CA MET A 302 -21.06 -1.78 10.35
C MET A 302 -21.46 -2.11 8.92
N PRO A 303 -22.20 -1.22 8.22
CA PRO A 303 -22.51 -1.42 6.83
C PRO A 303 -21.26 -1.33 5.96
N LEU A 304 -21.13 -2.29 5.03
CA LEU A 304 -20.08 -2.32 4.02
C LEU A 304 -20.67 -1.94 2.67
N TYR A 305 -20.18 -0.86 2.08
CA TYR A 305 -20.51 -0.42 0.74
C TYR A 305 -19.36 -0.69 -0.22
N GLN A 306 -19.65 -1.04 -1.46
CA GLN A 306 -18.62 -1.29 -2.47
C GLN A 306 -18.84 -0.47 -3.72
N LEU A 307 -17.79 0.25 -4.17
CA LEU A 307 -17.74 0.89 -5.48
C LEU A 307 -17.61 -0.17 -6.57
N THR A 308 -18.36 -0.04 -7.66
CA THR A 308 -18.47 -1.07 -8.70
C THR A 308 -17.85 -0.68 -10.05
N GLU A 309 -17.45 0.58 -10.24
CA GLU A 309 -16.95 1.08 -11.51
C GLU A 309 -15.44 1.35 -11.47
N SER A 310 -14.65 0.60 -12.26
CA SER A 310 -13.21 0.84 -12.40
C SER A 310 -12.93 1.78 -13.58
N PHE A 311 -12.23 2.88 -13.30
CA PHE A 311 -11.78 3.86 -14.31
C PHE A 311 -10.36 3.54 -14.82
N ARG A 312 -9.70 2.56 -14.24
CA ARG A 312 -8.36 2.09 -14.62
C ARG A 312 -8.43 0.88 -15.53
N LEU A 313 -9.13 -0.14 -15.11
CA LEU A 313 -9.11 -1.45 -15.75
C LEU A 313 -10.03 -1.49 -16.97
N CYS A 314 -9.51 -1.92 -18.12
CA CYS A 314 -10.32 -2.18 -19.31
C CYS A 314 -11.31 -3.34 -19.09
N ASN A 315 -12.28 -3.52 -19.99
CA ASN A 315 -13.30 -4.57 -19.88
C ASN A 315 -12.69 -5.96 -19.68
N ARG A 316 -11.67 -6.29 -20.48
CA ARG A 316 -10.99 -7.58 -20.37
C ARG A 316 -10.29 -7.72 -19.03
N ALA A 317 -9.56 -6.72 -18.52
CA ALA A 317 -8.92 -6.75 -17.22
C ALA A 317 -9.94 -6.92 -16.07
N VAL A 318 -11.08 -6.22 -16.15
CA VAL A 318 -12.18 -6.37 -15.18
C VAL A 318 -12.71 -7.80 -15.16
N SER A 319 -12.87 -8.48 -16.30
CA SER A 319 -13.37 -9.84 -16.36
C SER A 319 -12.49 -10.87 -15.63
N TYR A 320 -11.21 -10.56 -15.43
CA TYR A 320 -10.27 -11.34 -14.63
C TYR A 320 -10.25 -10.90 -13.17
N THR A 321 -10.21 -9.60 -12.92
CA THR A 321 -10.20 -9.04 -11.56
C THR A 321 -11.47 -9.43 -10.79
N ASN A 322 -12.58 -9.65 -11.47
CA ASN A 322 -13.87 -10.06 -10.93
C ASN A 322 -13.85 -11.43 -10.21
N PHE A 323 -12.85 -12.26 -10.40
CA PHE A 323 -12.67 -13.45 -9.56
C PHE A 323 -12.42 -13.10 -8.08
N PHE A 324 -11.92 -11.89 -7.78
CA PHE A 324 -11.71 -11.42 -6.42
C PHE A 324 -12.87 -10.57 -5.88
N TYR A 325 -13.82 -10.17 -6.73
CA TYR A 325 -14.91 -9.24 -6.37
C TYR A 325 -16.29 -9.77 -6.73
N ASN A 326 -16.47 -11.09 -6.79
CA ASN A 326 -17.75 -11.76 -7.01
C ASN A 326 -18.52 -11.28 -8.27
N GLY A 327 -17.81 -10.88 -9.31
CA GLY A 327 -18.43 -10.34 -10.54
C GLY A 327 -18.96 -8.92 -10.45
N ASN A 328 -18.71 -8.21 -9.34
CA ASN A 328 -19.34 -6.91 -9.05
C ASN A 328 -18.62 -5.69 -9.66
N LEU A 329 -17.58 -5.88 -10.48
CA LEU A 329 -16.88 -4.78 -11.12
C LEU A 329 -17.31 -4.62 -12.58
N SER A 330 -17.42 -3.36 -13.01
CA SER A 330 -17.57 -2.93 -14.40
C SER A 330 -16.47 -1.97 -14.80
N SER A 331 -16.15 -1.89 -16.09
CA SER A 331 -15.15 -0.96 -16.61
C SER A 331 -15.79 0.36 -17.06
N LYS A 332 -15.16 1.45 -16.65
CA LYS A 332 -15.34 2.81 -17.18
C LYS A 332 -14.02 3.38 -17.68
N SER A 333 -13.07 2.52 -17.99
CA SER A 333 -11.77 2.92 -18.54
C SER A 333 -11.95 3.66 -19.88
N LYS A 334 -11.18 4.72 -20.04
CA LYS A 334 -11.11 5.50 -21.30
C LYS A 334 -9.98 5.02 -22.22
N MET A 335 -9.37 3.86 -21.93
CA MET A 335 -8.32 3.28 -22.76
C MET A 335 -8.80 3.12 -24.20
N ARG A 336 -7.97 3.53 -25.14
CA ARG A 336 -8.23 3.34 -26.58
C ARG A 336 -7.42 2.13 -27.07
N PHE A 337 -8.00 1.33 -27.95
CA PHE A 337 -7.30 0.19 -28.55
C PHE A 337 -6.07 0.60 -29.36
N THR A 338 -6.04 1.83 -29.86
CA THR A 338 -4.88 2.43 -30.57
C THR A 338 -3.68 2.65 -29.64
N ASP A 339 -3.89 2.66 -28.34
CA ASP A 339 -2.82 2.89 -27.36
C ASP A 339 -2.06 1.60 -27.04
N ILE A 340 -2.53 0.45 -27.56
CA ILE A 340 -1.95 -0.86 -27.30
C ILE A 340 -0.86 -1.16 -28.34
N PRO A 341 0.39 -1.44 -27.91
CA PRO A 341 1.45 -1.87 -28.81
C PRO A 341 1.10 -3.15 -29.58
N ASN A 342 1.39 -3.17 -30.87
CA ASN A 342 1.25 -4.39 -31.68
C ASN A 342 2.45 -5.32 -31.46
N LEU A 343 2.52 -5.92 -30.27
CA LEU A 343 3.54 -6.89 -29.87
C LEU A 343 2.84 -8.23 -29.56
N PHE A 344 3.47 -9.37 -29.89
CA PHE A 344 2.83 -10.67 -29.80
C PHE A 344 2.31 -11.03 -28.40
N PHE A 345 2.91 -10.47 -27.36
CA PHE A 345 2.51 -10.67 -25.96
C PHE A 345 1.48 -9.65 -25.45
N MET A 346 1.05 -8.71 -26.29
CA MET A 346 0.06 -7.70 -25.98
C MET A 346 -1.28 -8.06 -26.61
N HIS A 347 -2.31 -8.26 -25.78
CA HIS A 347 -3.64 -8.53 -26.30
C HIS A 347 -4.29 -7.27 -26.87
N LYS A 348 -4.93 -7.38 -28.04
CA LYS A 348 -5.55 -6.23 -28.75
C LYS A 348 -6.59 -5.45 -27.94
N GLU A 349 -7.16 -6.04 -26.91
CA GLU A 349 -8.12 -5.41 -26.00
C GLU A 349 -7.49 -5.02 -24.66
N GLY A 350 -6.17 -5.16 -24.52
CA GLY A 350 -5.46 -4.96 -23.27
C GLY A 350 -5.73 -6.06 -22.23
N GLY A 351 -5.56 -5.75 -20.96
CA GLY A 351 -5.78 -6.67 -19.85
C GLY A 351 -4.62 -7.65 -19.65
N PRO A 352 -4.83 -8.83 -19.03
CA PRO A 352 -3.73 -9.73 -18.71
C PRO A 352 -3.26 -10.57 -19.88
N SER A 353 -1.96 -10.96 -19.86
CA SER A 353 -1.35 -12.02 -20.68
C SER A 353 -0.42 -12.87 -19.84
N LEU A 354 -0.20 -14.12 -20.24
CA LEU A 354 0.67 -15.07 -19.56
C LEU A 354 1.79 -15.51 -20.50
N ILE A 355 3.03 -15.34 -20.08
CA ILE A 355 4.20 -15.89 -20.77
C ILE A 355 4.84 -16.93 -19.83
N LYS A 356 4.89 -18.16 -20.28
CA LYS A 356 5.52 -19.26 -19.57
C LYS A 356 6.92 -19.52 -20.12
N THR A 357 7.86 -19.82 -19.21
CA THR A 357 9.22 -20.21 -19.58
C THR A 357 9.74 -21.30 -18.63
N ASP A 358 10.83 -21.95 -18.99
CA ASP A 358 11.48 -22.91 -18.10
C ASP A 358 12.27 -22.16 -17.03
N MET A 359 11.84 -22.29 -15.77
CA MET A 359 12.51 -21.72 -14.62
C MET A 359 13.00 -22.87 -13.73
N GLY A 360 14.28 -22.99 -13.51
CA GLY A 360 14.82 -24.05 -12.66
C GLY A 360 14.23 -24.05 -11.25
N ILE A 361 13.97 -25.25 -10.71
CA ILE A 361 13.45 -25.43 -9.35
C ILE A 361 14.47 -24.90 -8.34
N GLY A 362 14.01 -24.09 -7.40
CA GLY A 362 14.85 -23.58 -6.30
C GLY A 362 15.50 -22.22 -6.57
N ASP A 363 15.47 -21.68 -7.77
CA ASP A 363 16.02 -20.36 -8.06
C ASP A 363 14.99 -19.23 -7.90
N LEU A 364 15.36 -18.22 -7.13
CA LEU A 364 14.54 -17.00 -6.94
C LEU A 364 14.71 -15.98 -8.06
N ALA A 365 15.73 -16.12 -8.90
CA ALA A 365 16.02 -15.21 -10.00
C ALA A 365 16.51 -16.00 -11.23
N PRO A 366 15.67 -16.88 -11.81
CA PRO A 366 16.06 -17.72 -12.93
C PRO A 366 16.51 -16.86 -14.12
N GLU A 367 17.62 -17.27 -14.75
CA GLU A 367 18.21 -16.52 -15.87
C GLU A 367 17.22 -16.37 -17.04
N SER A 368 16.41 -17.40 -17.32
CA SER A 368 15.34 -17.39 -18.33
C SER A 368 14.32 -16.28 -18.06
N ALA A 369 13.85 -16.15 -16.80
CA ALA A 369 12.92 -15.10 -16.42
C ALA A 369 13.54 -13.71 -16.54
N LEU A 370 14.82 -13.55 -16.15
CA LEU A 370 15.53 -12.26 -16.25
C LEU A 370 15.70 -11.84 -17.72
N LYS A 371 16.16 -12.74 -18.57
CA LYS A 371 16.33 -12.48 -20.03
C LYS A 371 15.01 -12.18 -20.70
N LEU A 372 13.97 -12.99 -20.43
CA LEU A 372 12.64 -12.77 -20.99
C LEU A 372 12.05 -11.43 -20.54
N THR A 373 12.17 -11.10 -19.26
CA THR A 373 11.70 -9.81 -18.74
C THR A 373 12.44 -8.63 -19.41
N LEU A 374 13.76 -8.74 -19.57
CA LEU A 374 14.55 -7.74 -20.29
C LEU A 374 14.08 -7.57 -21.74
N ALA A 375 13.84 -8.67 -22.47
CA ALA A 375 13.37 -8.62 -23.84
C ALA A 375 11.98 -7.95 -23.95
N VAL A 376 11.06 -8.28 -23.03
CA VAL A 376 9.72 -7.66 -22.99
C VAL A 376 9.83 -6.15 -22.70
N VAL A 377 10.62 -5.74 -21.70
CA VAL A 377 10.83 -4.32 -21.37
C VAL A 377 11.49 -3.59 -22.55
N ALA A 378 12.52 -4.17 -23.17
CA ALA A 378 13.19 -3.58 -24.32
C ALA A 378 12.22 -3.34 -25.50
N SER A 379 11.34 -4.30 -25.79
CA SER A 379 10.33 -4.18 -26.84
C SER A 379 9.32 -3.05 -26.53
N LEU A 380 8.86 -2.94 -25.30
CA LEU A 380 7.93 -1.88 -24.87
C LEU A 380 8.58 -0.49 -24.94
N VAL A 381 9.81 -0.34 -24.42
CA VAL A 381 10.56 0.93 -24.46
C VAL A 381 10.89 1.34 -25.89
N SER A 382 11.23 0.38 -26.75
CA SER A 382 11.49 0.64 -28.18
C SER A 382 10.23 1.11 -28.92
N TYR A 383 9.06 0.58 -28.52
CA TYR A 383 7.79 1.03 -29.08
C TYR A 383 7.43 2.45 -28.61
N ASN A 384 7.54 2.71 -27.31
CA ASN A 384 7.26 4.02 -26.74
C ASN A 384 8.11 4.25 -25.47
N SER A 385 9.12 5.09 -25.59
CA SER A 385 10.05 5.42 -24.49
C SER A 385 9.40 6.21 -23.34
N LYS A 386 8.21 6.77 -23.55
CA LYS A 386 7.45 7.49 -22.52
C LYS A 386 6.47 6.59 -21.77
N MET A 387 6.30 5.33 -22.18
CA MET A 387 5.42 4.37 -21.51
C MET A 387 5.85 4.15 -20.08
N GLU A 388 4.91 4.24 -19.15
CA GLU A 388 5.13 3.93 -17.74
C GLU A 388 5.05 2.42 -17.53
N ILE A 389 6.18 1.81 -17.18
CA ILE A 389 6.31 0.36 -17.02
C ILE A 389 6.66 0.03 -15.58
N ALA A 390 5.90 -0.87 -14.96
CA ALA A 390 6.25 -1.47 -13.68
C ALA A 390 6.67 -2.92 -13.88
N VAL A 391 7.84 -3.29 -13.36
CA VAL A 391 8.31 -4.69 -13.26
C VAL A 391 8.27 -5.10 -11.79
N LEU A 392 7.44 -6.07 -11.47
CA LEU A 392 7.12 -6.44 -10.10
C LEU A 392 7.47 -7.90 -9.83
N SER A 393 7.93 -8.16 -8.61
CA SER A 393 8.00 -9.51 -8.04
C SER A 393 7.70 -9.47 -6.54
N CYS A 394 7.37 -10.60 -5.95
CA CYS A 394 7.13 -10.69 -4.51
C CYS A 394 8.41 -10.80 -3.67
N MET A 395 9.56 -11.07 -4.29
CA MET A 395 10.82 -11.32 -3.60
C MET A 395 11.87 -10.25 -3.92
N ARG A 396 12.54 -9.75 -2.87
CA ARG A 396 13.60 -8.76 -3.01
C ARG A 396 14.77 -9.26 -3.86
N LYS A 397 15.16 -10.54 -3.73
CA LYS A 397 16.26 -11.11 -4.53
C LYS A 397 15.92 -11.02 -6.03
N THR A 398 14.72 -11.44 -6.42
CA THR A 398 14.24 -11.33 -7.82
C THR A 398 14.28 -9.88 -8.29
N VAL A 399 13.75 -8.95 -7.49
CA VAL A 399 13.74 -7.52 -7.82
C VAL A 399 15.16 -6.97 -7.99
N CYS A 400 16.10 -7.30 -7.09
CA CYS A 400 17.49 -6.85 -7.19
C CYS A 400 18.16 -7.34 -8.47
N GLU A 401 17.97 -8.60 -8.85
CA GLU A 401 18.56 -9.14 -10.07
C GLU A 401 17.88 -8.57 -11.33
N LEU A 402 16.56 -8.36 -11.32
CA LEU A 402 15.86 -7.64 -12.39
C LEU A 402 16.37 -6.20 -12.53
N GLN A 403 16.58 -5.49 -11.42
CA GLN A 403 17.17 -4.14 -11.46
C GLN A 403 18.56 -4.13 -12.07
N LYS A 404 19.44 -5.05 -11.67
CA LYS A 404 20.79 -5.16 -12.25
C LYS A 404 20.72 -5.48 -13.75
N THR A 405 19.94 -6.49 -14.13
CA THR A 405 19.83 -6.94 -15.53
C THR A 405 19.24 -5.86 -16.42
N ILE A 406 18.18 -5.22 -16.00
CA ILE A 406 17.48 -4.24 -16.84
C ILE A 406 18.25 -2.92 -16.88
N ASN A 407 18.70 -2.38 -15.73
CA ASN A 407 19.37 -1.08 -15.67
C ASN A 407 20.74 -1.07 -16.37
N SER A 408 21.38 -2.25 -16.53
CA SER A 408 22.63 -2.37 -17.30
C SER A 408 22.42 -2.22 -18.82
N HIS A 409 21.20 -2.44 -19.32
CA HIS A 409 20.87 -2.41 -20.74
C HIS A 409 19.93 -1.25 -21.13
N ILE A 410 19.04 -0.86 -20.23
CA ILE A 410 17.98 0.11 -20.48
C ILE A 410 18.05 1.24 -19.47
N LYS A 411 18.27 2.47 -19.98
CA LYS A 411 18.17 3.70 -19.17
C LYS A 411 16.84 4.38 -19.49
N ASN A 412 15.83 4.17 -18.66
CA ASN A 412 14.52 4.79 -18.81
C ASN A 412 14.02 5.28 -17.44
N THR A 413 13.62 6.54 -17.37
CA THR A 413 13.10 7.18 -16.14
C THR A 413 11.67 6.76 -15.79
N ASN A 414 10.92 6.23 -16.75
CA ASN A 414 9.53 5.80 -16.57
C ASN A 414 9.41 4.30 -16.23
N LEU A 415 10.52 3.67 -15.86
CA LEU A 415 10.59 2.27 -15.48
C LEU A 415 10.72 2.15 -13.96
N ILE A 416 9.79 1.43 -13.35
CA ILE A 416 9.79 1.11 -11.92
C ILE A 416 10.02 -0.39 -11.76
N ILE A 417 11.04 -0.78 -10.99
CA ILE A 417 11.32 -2.19 -10.68
C ILE A 417 11.34 -2.34 -9.17
N ASP A 418 10.29 -2.94 -8.59
CA ASP A 418 10.18 -3.06 -7.13
C ASP A 418 9.31 -4.28 -6.73
N THR A 419 9.18 -4.47 -5.42
CA THR A 419 8.27 -5.49 -4.87
C THR A 419 6.82 -5.05 -4.95
N VAL A 420 5.92 -6.02 -5.12
CA VAL A 420 4.45 -5.77 -5.17
C VAL A 420 3.97 -4.95 -3.97
N ALA A 421 4.51 -5.21 -2.77
CA ALA A 421 4.10 -4.52 -1.56
C ALA A 421 4.45 -3.01 -1.54
N ARG A 422 5.52 -2.60 -2.24
CA ARG A 422 5.94 -1.19 -2.27
C ARG A 422 5.20 -0.34 -3.29
N VAL A 423 4.58 -0.97 -4.27
CA VAL A 423 3.87 -0.29 -5.36
C VAL A 423 2.35 -0.23 -5.16
N GLN A 424 1.89 -0.46 -3.94
CA GLN A 424 0.46 -0.26 -3.64
C GLN A 424 0.09 1.20 -3.90
N GLY A 425 -1.07 1.43 -4.54
CA GLY A 425 -1.47 2.76 -5.02
C GLY A 425 -0.94 3.13 -6.42
N LEU A 426 0.18 2.55 -6.88
CA LEU A 426 0.76 2.84 -8.19
C LEU A 426 -0.22 2.53 -9.34
N THR A 427 -0.21 3.36 -10.36
CA THR A 427 -0.87 3.10 -11.65
C THR A 427 0.15 3.29 -12.75
N THR A 428 0.24 2.35 -13.70
CA THR A 428 1.18 2.36 -14.84
C THR A 428 0.47 1.95 -16.12
N ASP A 429 1.07 2.24 -17.27
CA ASP A 429 0.54 1.77 -18.55
C ASP A 429 0.63 0.25 -18.65
N VAL A 430 1.80 -0.31 -18.37
CA VAL A 430 2.05 -1.75 -18.43
C VAL A 430 2.66 -2.22 -17.10
N CYS A 431 2.17 -3.35 -16.59
CA CYS A 431 2.72 -4.02 -15.42
C CYS A 431 3.24 -5.41 -15.84
N ILE A 432 4.49 -5.71 -15.53
CA ILE A 432 5.09 -7.04 -15.72
C ILE A 432 5.23 -7.68 -14.34
N PHE A 433 4.56 -8.79 -14.11
CA PHE A 433 4.62 -9.53 -12.85
C PHE A 433 5.40 -10.83 -13.02
N VAL A 434 6.58 -10.89 -12.41
CA VAL A 434 7.50 -12.03 -12.51
C VAL A 434 7.30 -12.97 -11.31
N ILE A 435 6.95 -14.22 -11.60
CA ILE A 435 6.64 -15.28 -10.62
C ILE A 435 7.63 -16.44 -10.77
N PRO A 436 8.76 -16.45 -10.04
CA PRO A 436 9.68 -17.59 -10.02
C PRO A 436 9.03 -18.84 -9.39
N ASN A 437 9.38 -20.02 -9.86
CA ASN A 437 8.86 -21.31 -9.39
C ASN A 437 8.97 -21.50 -7.86
N THR A 438 10.06 -21.04 -7.26
CA THR A 438 10.29 -21.18 -5.80
C THR A 438 9.42 -20.32 -4.90
N ASN A 439 8.62 -19.44 -5.45
CA ASN A 439 7.89 -18.45 -4.66
C ASN A 439 6.38 -18.45 -4.88
N TYR A 440 5.83 -19.55 -5.34
CA TYR A 440 4.38 -19.67 -5.59
C TYR A 440 3.55 -19.35 -4.34
N LEU A 441 3.95 -19.84 -3.15
CA LEU A 441 3.22 -19.58 -1.91
C LEU A 441 2.96 -18.10 -1.66
N ARG A 442 3.90 -17.23 -2.00
CA ARG A 442 3.77 -15.78 -1.79
C ARG A 442 3.23 -15.07 -3.01
N SER A 443 3.70 -15.43 -4.20
CA SER A 443 3.29 -14.77 -5.44
C SER A 443 1.84 -15.08 -5.84
N LEU A 444 1.34 -16.25 -5.44
CA LEU A 444 -0.03 -16.70 -5.67
C LEU A 444 -0.93 -16.53 -4.44
N GLU A 445 -0.45 -15.78 -3.43
CA GLU A 445 -1.33 -15.32 -2.34
C GLU A 445 -2.36 -14.33 -2.94
N PRO A 446 -3.68 -14.51 -2.70
CA PRO A 446 -4.73 -13.81 -3.44
C PRO A 446 -4.60 -12.29 -3.44
N ARG A 447 -4.30 -11.68 -2.29
CA ARG A 447 -4.21 -10.23 -2.16
C ARG A 447 -2.98 -9.67 -2.88
N LEU A 448 -1.82 -10.35 -2.76
CA LEU A 448 -0.60 -9.97 -3.49
C LEU A 448 -0.80 -10.11 -5.00
N PHE A 449 -1.40 -11.22 -5.43
CA PHE A 449 -1.70 -11.48 -6.84
C PHE A 449 -2.67 -10.42 -7.40
N ASN A 450 -3.76 -10.14 -6.69
CA ASN A 450 -4.72 -9.11 -7.09
C ASN A 450 -4.07 -7.72 -7.19
N VAL A 451 -3.23 -7.35 -6.22
CA VAL A 451 -2.49 -6.07 -6.27
C VAL A 451 -1.56 -6.03 -7.48
N ALA A 452 -0.78 -7.08 -7.74
CA ALA A 452 0.17 -7.12 -8.86
C ALA A 452 -0.55 -7.04 -10.22
N THR A 453 -1.68 -7.74 -10.37
CA THR A 453 -2.39 -7.86 -11.65
C THR A 453 -3.36 -6.73 -11.97
N SER A 454 -3.58 -5.80 -11.03
CA SER A 454 -4.51 -4.68 -11.17
C SER A 454 -3.85 -3.29 -11.22
N ARG A 455 -2.52 -3.22 -11.50
CA ARG A 455 -1.78 -1.95 -11.54
C ARG A 455 -1.86 -1.23 -12.87
N SER A 456 -2.05 -1.95 -13.97
CA SER A 456 -1.93 -1.41 -15.33
C SER A 456 -3.24 -0.84 -15.88
N ILE A 457 -3.10 0.17 -16.71
CA ILE A 457 -4.19 0.73 -17.53
C ILE A 457 -4.37 -0.10 -18.80
N ILE A 458 -3.24 -0.46 -19.44
CA ILE A 458 -3.24 -1.14 -20.75
C ILE A 458 -3.11 -2.64 -20.57
N GLN A 459 -2.00 -3.11 -20.01
CA GLN A 459 -1.69 -4.54 -20.01
C GLN A 459 -0.97 -4.97 -18.73
N THR A 460 -1.37 -6.11 -18.20
CA THR A 460 -0.58 -6.86 -17.21
C THR A 460 0.04 -8.08 -17.88
N ILE A 461 1.37 -8.22 -17.84
CA ILE A 461 2.09 -9.36 -18.39
C ILE A 461 2.59 -10.21 -17.24
N ILE A 462 2.07 -11.42 -17.10
CA ILE A 462 2.54 -12.38 -16.09
C ILE A 462 3.61 -13.24 -16.73
N ILE A 463 4.81 -13.26 -16.14
CA ILE A 463 5.91 -14.15 -16.53
C ILE A 463 6.07 -15.20 -15.44
N SER A 464 5.86 -16.48 -15.77
CA SER A 464 5.92 -17.57 -14.82
C SER A 464 6.61 -18.81 -15.36
N ASP A 465 6.92 -19.74 -14.44
CA ASP A 465 7.32 -21.08 -14.83
C ASP A 465 6.18 -21.84 -15.53
N LYS A 466 6.50 -22.74 -16.43
CA LYS A 466 5.53 -23.58 -17.14
C LYS A 466 4.69 -24.47 -16.19
N GLU A 467 5.25 -24.85 -15.03
CA GLU A 467 4.64 -25.73 -14.04
C GLU A 467 3.78 -24.97 -13.01
N ILE A 468 3.41 -23.70 -13.28
CA ILE A 468 2.63 -22.87 -12.33
C ILE A 468 1.31 -23.53 -11.91
N PHE A 469 0.70 -24.32 -12.79
CA PHE A 469 -0.57 -25.01 -12.53
C PHE A 469 -0.43 -26.23 -11.63
N ASP A 470 0.78 -26.78 -11.47
CA ASP A 470 1.06 -27.93 -10.60
C ASP A 470 1.08 -27.54 -9.10
N TYR A 471 1.02 -26.26 -8.79
CA TYR A 471 0.96 -25.80 -7.41
C TYR A 471 -0.39 -26.10 -6.75
N SER A 472 -0.43 -27.17 -5.97
CA SER A 472 -1.67 -27.72 -5.38
C SER A 472 -2.37 -26.80 -4.36
N ARG A 473 -1.62 -25.87 -3.72
CA ARG A 473 -2.14 -24.95 -2.69
C ARG A 473 -2.59 -23.60 -3.26
N MET A 474 -2.79 -23.50 -4.56
CA MET A 474 -3.25 -22.27 -5.18
C MET A 474 -4.69 -21.96 -4.73
N ASN A 475 -4.91 -20.70 -4.34
CA ASN A 475 -6.25 -20.21 -4.00
C ASN A 475 -7.18 -20.33 -5.22
N ILE A 476 -8.46 -20.60 -4.99
CA ILE A 476 -9.43 -20.85 -6.06
C ILE A 476 -9.59 -19.68 -7.03
N ASN A 477 -9.62 -18.43 -6.53
CA ASN A 477 -9.77 -17.25 -7.38
C ASN A 477 -8.53 -17.02 -8.27
N VAL A 478 -7.32 -17.25 -7.73
CA VAL A 478 -6.07 -17.15 -8.48
C VAL A 478 -6.00 -18.27 -9.52
N ARG A 479 -6.43 -19.49 -9.17
CA ARG A 479 -6.51 -20.62 -10.09
C ARG A 479 -7.44 -20.32 -11.26
N GLN A 480 -8.66 -19.90 -10.99
CA GLN A 480 -9.64 -19.54 -12.01
C GLN A 480 -9.14 -18.41 -12.92
N TYR A 481 -8.45 -17.41 -12.35
CA TYR A 481 -7.82 -16.34 -13.11
C TYR A 481 -6.77 -16.88 -14.08
N LEU A 482 -5.84 -17.72 -13.61
CA LEU A 482 -4.76 -18.28 -14.42
C LEU A 482 -5.27 -19.29 -15.44
N GLU A 483 -6.20 -20.19 -15.08
CA GLU A 483 -6.79 -21.16 -16.01
C GLU A 483 -7.54 -20.47 -17.16
N LYS A 484 -8.33 -19.43 -16.84
CA LYS A 484 -8.95 -18.60 -17.88
C LYS A 484 -7.91 -17.96 -18.78
N LEU A 485 -6.83 -17.43 -18.19
CA LEU A 485 -5.76 -16.75 -18.94
C LEU A 485 -4.96 -17.72 -19.82
N GLU A 486 -4.74 -18.95 -19.32
CA GLU A 486 -4.10 -20.03 -20.09
C GLU A 486 -4.85 -20.33 -21.38
N GLN A 487 -6.17 -20.35 -21.32
CA GLN A 487 -7.04 -20.63 -22.48
C GLN A 487 -7.23 -19.42 -23.40
N ASP A 488 -7.20 -18.20 -22.82
CA ASP A 488 -7.51 -16.97 -23.55
C ASP A 488 -6.27 -16.39 -24.24
N TYR A 489 -5.17 -16.16 -23.49
CA TYR A 489 -3.99 -15.48 -24.01
C TYR A 489 -2.71 -15.86 -23.28
N SER A 490 -2.16 -17.00 -23.65
CA SER A 490 -0.90 -17.50 -23.09
C SER A 490 0.09 -17.92 -24.16
N PHE A 491 1.39 -17.85 -23.80
CA PHE A 491 2.50 -18.19 -24.67
C PHE A 491 3.53 -19.00 -23.90
N TYR A 492 4.19 -19.91 -24.58
CA TYR A 492 5.41 -20.54 -24.08
C TYR A 492 6.61 -19.99 -24.84
N CYS A 493 7.61 -19.53 -24.09
CA CYS A 493 8.84 -18.98 -24.62
C CYS A 493 10.02 -19.73 -24.03
N PRO A 494 10.62 -20.70 -24.73
CA PRO A 494 11.81 -21.38 -24.28
C PRO A 494 13.01 -20.41 -24.35
N TYR A 495 13.64 -20.14 -23.20
CA TYR A 495 14.89 -19.37 -23.07
C TYR A 495 15.99 -20.25 -22.48
#